data_e4558e42dda98ece1894c3676666b08e
#
_entry.id   e4558e42dda98ece1894c3676666b08e
#
_cell.length_a   1.000
_cell.length_b   1.000
_cell.length_c   1.000
_cell.angle_alpha   90.00
_cell.angle_beta   90.00
_cell.angle_gamma   90.00
#
_symmetry.space_group_name_H-M   'P 1'
#
loop_
_entity.id
_entity.type
_entity.pdbx_description
1 polymer ?
#
loop_
_entity_poly.entity_id
_entity_poly.type
_entity_poly.pdbx_seq_one_letter_code
_entity_poly.pdbx_strand_id
1 'polypeptide(L)'
;MLRPLTFLTLATLSLPLAAETLKHTLANGMTVIIKEDKRAPVAVSRLWYRVGSIDEQPGKTGLSHALEHMMFKGTQSVPAGEFSRRIAALGGQDNAYTSRDSTVYVTDIAVRNLPEVLKLEADRMANLNFSDRDFANEMNVIKEERRMRSEDDPGGKLWESLNLAAYRLPNLRAPVIGYRADLDQLTAADLRDWYRRWYAPNNATLIIVGDVNARQTLKTVEQHFGSLPKSTIGSRNQLEDSGSQAAESTSEALTAQPLFALAWQVPSLKKMDEKMPYALDVLSDILSGDSSSRFDKNLIRGQEKALGINVSYDLLSRETPLLTISGLPAAGTDTRELVALVHQQIADIAKNGVSRQELQRIRRRSEAQEIYARDSMTHQAALIGMLEANGFSYRDEAEIRRRLAAVTTAEVQAAARLLQAEKQTLAIVNPRPGTAPQQAAPATQADLNPDNATN
;
A
#
# COMPACT_ATOMS: atom_id res chain seq x y z
N MET A 1 72.21 20.45 -22.25
CA MET A 1 71.05 21.18 -21.66
C MET A 1 69.79 20.50 -22.16
N LEU A 2 69.24 19.55 -21.38
CA LEU A 2 67.97 18.89 -21.67
C LEU A 2 66.85 19.64 -20.88
N ARG A 3 65.82 20.12 -21.58
CA ARG A 3 64.63 20.70 -20.96
C ARG A 3 63.63 19.57 -20.59
N PRO A 4 63.04 19.56 -19.41
CA PRO A 4 61.99 18.62 -19.08
C PRO A 4 60.66 19.02 -19.71
N LEU A 5 60.00 18.07 -20.42
CA LEU A 5 58.62 18.16 -20.87
C LEU A 5 57.72 17.85 -19.69
N THR A 6 56.95 18.85 -19.25
CA THR A 6 55.90 18.67 -18.23
C THR A 6 54.63 18.20 -18.96
N PHE A 7 54.27 16.91 -18.73
CA PHE A 7 52.93 16.40 -19.13
C PHE A 7 51.86 16.89 -18.17
N LEU A 8 51.00 17.76 -18.63
CA LEU A 8 49.80 18.18 -17.89
C LEU A 8 48.68 17.14 -18.14
N THR A 9 48.49 16.23 -17.20
CA THR A 9 47.34 15.30 -17.25
C THR A 9 46.06 16.06 -16.86
N LEU A 10 45.18 16.32 -17.84
CA LEU A 10 43.85 16.82 -17.63
C LEU A 10 43.01 15.67 -17.04
N ALA A 11 42.79 15.68 -15.72
CA ALA A 11 41.80 14.83 -15.09
C ALA A 11 40.41 15.37 -15.41
N THR A 12 39.71 14.74 -16.35
CA THR A 12 38.29 15.00 -16.59
C THR A 12 37.51 14.48 -15.36
N LEU A 13 37.11 15.36 -14.49
CA LEU A 13 36.10 15.07 -13.46
C LEU A 13 34.78 14.75 -14.21
N SER A 14 34.49 13.46 -14.38
CA SER A 14 33.14 13.01 -14.73
C SER A 14 32.24 13.27 -13.51
N LEU A 15 31.52 14.39 -13.53
CA LEU A 15 30.41 14.61 -12.61
C LEU A 15 29.43 13.44 -12.81
N PRO A 16 28.95 12.77 -11.76
CA PRO A 16 27.91 11.77 -11.90
C PRO A 16 26.70 12.48 -12.52
N LEU A 17 26.32 12.07 -13.72
CA LEU A 17 25.10 12.53 -14.35
C LEU A 17 23.96 12.10 -13.43
N ALA A 18 23.33 13.06 -12.77
CA ALA A 18 22.17 12.76 -11.94
C ALA A 18 21.16 12.01 -12.79
N ALA A 19 20.67 10.86 -12.31
CA ALA A 19 19.70 10.05 -13.02
C ALA A 19 18.50 10.93 -13.41
N GLU A 20 18.31 11.13 -14.73
CA GLU A 20 17.27 12.01 -15.23
C GLU A 20 15.91 11.37 -14.98
N THR A 21 15.04 12.06 -14.21
CA THR A 21 13.63 11.67 -14.08
C THR A 21 12.81 12.57 -14.98
N LEU A 22 12.19 11.97 -16.00
CA LEU A 22 11.30 12.65 -16.93
C LEU A 22 9.85 12.43 -16.51
N LYS A 23 9.09 13.51 -16.33
CA LYS A 23 7.62 13.47 -16.19
C LYS A 23 7.00 14.14 -17.39
N HIS A 24 6.07 13.47 -18.05
CA HIS A 24 5.36 13.96 -19.23
C HIS A 24 3.88 13.58 -19.14
N THR A 25 3.01 14.44 -19.67
CA THR A 25 1.59 14.13 -19.79
C THR A 25 1.24 14.05 -21.28
N LEU A 26 0.76 12.87 -21.71
CA LEU A 26 0.36 12.65 -23.10
C LEU A 26 -0.89 13.47 -23.44
N ALA A 27 -1.14 13.70 -24.74
CA ALA A 27 -2.30 14.44 -25.23
C ALA A 27 -3.64 13.86 -24.75
N ASN A 28 -3.68 12.54 -24.49
CA ASN A 28 -4.86 11.87 -23.93
C ASN A 28 -4.95 11.93 -22.40
N GLY A 29 -4.05 12.66 -21.72
CA GLY A 29 -4.07 12.90 -20.29
C GLY A 29 -3.34 11.86 -19.43
N MET A 30 -2.74 10.82 -20.03
CA MET A 30 -1.93 9.85 -19.29
C MET A 30 -0.66 10.51 -18.76
N THR A 31 -0.38 10.32 -17.48
CA THR A 31 0.89 10.74 -16.89
C THR A 31 1.93 9.64 -17.05
N VAL A 32 3.11 10.01 -17.53
CA VAL A 32 4.25 9.10 -17.72
C VAL A 32 5.44 9.62 -16.93
N ILE A 33 6.02 8.78 -16.09
CA ILE A 33 7.21 9.11 -15.30
C ILE A 33 8.28 8.05 -15.60
N ILE A 34 9.42 8.49 -16.10
CA ILE A 34 10.53 7.60 -16.46
C ILE A 34 11.76 8.04 -15.67
N LYS A 35 12.29 7.14 -14.85
CA LYS A 35 13.51 7.35 -14.08
C LYS A 35 14.61 6.43 -14.59
N GLU A 36 15.69 6.99 -15.08
CA GLU A 36 16.85 6.22 -15.51
C GLU A 36 17.61 5.67 -14.31
N ASP A 37 17.84 4.36 -14.28
CA ASP A 37 18.65 3.67 -13.28
C ASP A 37 19.45 2.56 -13.95
N LYS A 38 20.74 2.81 -14.20
CA LYS A 38 21.62 1.97 -15.03
C LYS A 38 22.36 0.88 -14.25
N ARG A 39 21.99 0.61 -13.00
CA ARG A 39 22.69 -0.35 -12.14
C ARG A 39 22.49 -1.81 -12.58
N ALA A 40 21.39 -2.12 -13.23
CA ALA A 40 21.09 -3.46 -13.75
C ALA A 40 20.33 -3.36 -15.07
N PRO A 41 20.50 -4.31 -16.02
CA PRO A 41 19.87 -4.26 -17.35
C PRO A 41 18.38 -4.69 -17.29
N VAL A 42 17.63 -4.11 -16.37
CA VAL A 42 16.21 -4.40 -16.13
C VAL A 42 15.39 -3.12 -16.17
N ALA A 43 14.10 -3.26 -16.38
CA ALA A 43 13.11 -2.22 -16.26
C ALA A 43 11.95 -2.71 -15.38
N VAL A 44 11.54 -1.86 -14.47
CA VAL A 44 10.38 -2.02 -13.60
C VAL A 44 9.29 -1.12 -14.16
N SER A 45 8.15 -1.68 -14.54
CA SER A 45 6.97 -0.96 -15.04
C SER A 45 5.84 -1.06 -14.03
N ARG A 46 5.24 0.07 -13.69
CA ARG A 46 4.07 0.16 -12.78
C ARG A 46 3.00 1.02 -13.44
N LEU A 47 1.89 0.39 -13.80
CA LEU A 47 0.73 1.08 -14.38
C LEU A 47 -0.33 1.24 -13.29
N TRP A 48 -0.48 2.48 -12.81
CA TRP A 48 -1.40 2.87 -11.76
C TRP A 48 -2.70 3.39 -12.36
N TYR A 49 -3.82 2.80 -11.98
CA TYR A 49 -5.14 3.37 -12.19
C TYR A 49 -5.63 3.98 -10.89
N ARG A 50 -6.06 5.25 -10.92
CA ARG A 50 -6.57 5.96 -9.76
C ARG A 50 -8.02 5.57 -9.49
N VAL A 51 -8.22 4.31 -9.11
CA VAL A 51 -9.50 3.71 -8.73
C VAL A 51 -9.24 2.51 -7.84
N GLY A 52 -9.98 2.43 -6.76
CA GLY A 52 -9.91 1.32 -5.80
C GLY A 52 -11.24 1.11 -5.10
N SER A 53 -11.25 0.34 -4.01
CA SER A 53 -12.51 -0.04 -3.35
C SER A 53 -13.31 1.14 -2.79
N ILE A 54 -12.69 2.26 -2.42
CA ILE A 54 -13.40 3.46 -1.92
C ILE A 54 -14.20 4.20 -2.99
N ASP A 55 -13.96 3.91 -4.27
CA ASP A 55 -14.72 4.49 -5.39
C ASP A 55 -15.96 3.67 -5.71
N GLU A 56 -16.13 2.48 -5.11
CA GLU A 56 -17.25 1.58 -5.32
C GLU A 56 -18.53 2.08 -4.63
N GLN A 57 -19.66 1.65 -5.12
CA GLN A 57 -20.95 1.98 -4.50
C GLN A 57 -21.36 0.89 -3.50
N PRO A 58 -22.08 1.25 -2.41
CA PRO A 58 -22.70 0.27 -1.54
C PRO A 58 -23.58 -0.72 -2.32
N GLY A 59 -23.46 -2.01 -2.02
CA GLY A 59 -24.13 -3.08 -2.75
C GLY A 59 -23.37 -3.58 -3.99
N LYS A 60 -22.20 -2.99 -4.29
CA LYS A 60 -21.33 -3.34 -5.42
C LYS A 60 -19.86 -3.40 -5.00
N THR A 61 -19.60 -3.81 -3.77
CA THR A 61 -18.23 -3.91 -3.27
C THR A 61 -17.48 -5.06 -3.91
N GLY A 62 -16.16 -4.88 -4.09
CA GLY A 62 -15.30 -5.85 -4.75
C GLY A 62 -15.18 -5.68 -6.28
N LEU A 63 -15.81 -4.66 -6.87
CA LEU A 63 -15.71 -4.39 -8.32
C LEU A 63 -14.27 -4.16 -8.79
N SER A 64 -13.51 -3.38 -8.03
CA SER A 64 -12.12 -3.03 -8.39
C SER A 64 -11.23 -4.27 -8.38
N HIS A 65 -11.33 -5.09 -7.35
CA HIS A 65 -10.59 -6.34 -7.23
C HIS A 65 -11.03 -7.37 -8.27
N ALA A 66 -12.34 -7.52 -8.47
CA ALA A 66 -12.85 -8.42 -9.51
C ALA A 66 -12.41 -8.00 -10.92
N LEU A 67 -12.35 -6.69 -11.20
CA LEU A 67 -11.83 -6.22 -12.49
C LEU A 67 -10.32 -6.45 -12.61
N GLU A 68 -9.54 -6.31 -11.53
CA GLU A 68 -8.12 -6.67 -11.52
C GLU A 68 -7.93 -8.10 -12.04
N HIS A 69 -8.65 -9.08 -11.50
CA HIS A 69 -8.64 -10.47 -11.96
C HIS A 69 -9.02 -10.60 -13.43
N MET A 70 -10.09 -9.90 -13.85
CA MET A 70 -10.56 -9.96 -15.23
C MET A 70 -9.58 -9.35 -16.23
N MET A 71 -8.70 -8.42 -15.82
CA MET A 71 -7.67 -7.85 -16.68
C MET A 71 -6.65 -8.89 -17.18
N PHE A 72 -6.56 -10.05 -16.56
CA PHE A 72 -5.74 -11.18 -17.01
C PHE A 72 -6.49 -12.18 -17.91
N LYS A 73 -7.80 -11.95 -18.17
CA LYS A 73 -8.62 -12.84 -19.02
C LYS A 73 -8.53 -12.53 -20.50
N GLY A 74 -7.72 -11.52 -20.86
CA GLY A 74 -7.26 -11.32 -22.22
C GLY A 74 -8.03 -10.26 -23.00
N THR A 75 -7.58 -10.14 -24.25
CA THR A 75 -8.15 -9.26 -25.29
C THR A 75 -8.41 -10.09 -26.54
N GLN A 76 -8.88 -9.45 -27.60
CA GLN A 76 -9.02 -10.13 -28.89
C GLN A 76 -7.68 -10.61 -29.45
N SER A 77 -6.60 -9.86 -29.19
CA SER A 77 -5.24 -10.16 -29.70
C SER A 77 -4.39 -10.99 -28.73
N VAL A 78 -4.74 -11.02 -27.46
CA VAL A 78 -4.01 -11.71 -26.39
C VAL A 78 -5.00 -12.54 -25.58
N PRO A 79 -5.18 -13.84 -25.87
CA PRO A 79 -6.12 -14.71 -25.15
C PRO A 79 -5.83 -14.81 -23.65
N ALA A 80 -6.80 -15.29 -22.88
CA ALA A 80 -6.70 -15.49 -21.44
C ALA A 80 -5.44 -16.28 -21.04
N GLY A 81 -4.70 -15.76 -20.03
CA GLY A 81 -3.44 -16.36 -19.54
C GLY A 81 -2.23 -16.14 -20.44
N GLU A 82 -2.43 -15.65 -21.67
CA GLU A 82 -1.35 -15.43 -22.62
C GLU A 82 -0.46 -14.23 -22.24
N PHE A 83 -1.02 -13.22 -21.57
CA PHE A 83 -0.25 -12.07 -21.08
C PHE A 83 0.90 -12.53 -20.16
N SER A 84 0.59 -13.18 -19.05
CA SER A 84 1.58 -13.66 -18.08
C SER A 84 2.51 -14.70 -18.70
N ARG A 85 1.99 -15.58 -19.59
CA ARG A 85 2.81 -16.54 -20.29
C ARG A 85 3.87 -15.88 -21.20
N ARG A 86 3.52 -14.78 -21.89
CA ARG A 86 4.48 -14.02 -22.71
C ARG A 86 5.50 -13.32 -21.86
N ILE A 87 5.08 -12.67 -20.75
CA ILE A 87 6.00 -12.03 -19.81
C ILE A 87 7.00 -13.05 -19.26
N ALA A 88 6.52 -14.22 -18.79
CA ALA A 88 7.38 -15.30 -18.29
C ALA A 88 8.33 -15.83 -19.35
N ALA A 89 7.88 -16.02 -20.61
CA ALA A 89 8.71 -16.46 -21.73
C ALA A 89 9.83 -15.46 -22.07
N LEU A 90 9.63 -14.16 -21.78
CA LEU A 90 10.62 -13.10 -21.91
C LEU A 90 11.53 -12.99 -20.67
N GLY A 91 11.37 -13.88 -19.67
CA GLY A 91 12.14 -13.87 -18.43
C GLY A 91 11.71 -12.79 -17.44
N GLY A 92 10.49 -12.28 -17.56
CA GLY A 92 9.89 -11.30 -16.66
C GLY A 92 8.95 -11.91 -15.64
N GLN A 93 8.46 -11.06 -14.76
CA GLN A 93 7.42 -11.36 -13.79
C GLN A 93 6.36 -10.27 -13.86
N ASP A 94 5.10 -10.65 -13.78
CA ASP A 94 3.96 -9.76 -13.71
C ASP A 94 3.06 -10.10 -12.51
N ASN A 95 2.40 -9.08 -11.99
CA ASN A 95 1.39 -9.19 -10.93
C ASN A 95 0.49 -7.96 -10.98
N ALA A 96 -0.52 -7.94 -10.11
CA ALA A 96 -1.32 -6.76 -9.84
C ALA A 96 -1.74 -6.74 -8.37
N TYR A 97 -2.20 -5.60 -7.90
CA TYR A 97 -2.87 -5.47 -6.62
C TYR A 97 -3.87 -4.32 -6.64
N THR A 98 -4.95 -4.50 -5.91
CA THR A 98 -5.96 -3.48 -5.67
C THR A 98 -5.88 -3.02 -4.22
N SER A 99 -5.88 -1.70 -4.02
CA SER A 99 -5.98 -1.07 -2.71
C SER A 99 -7.30 -0.31 -2.59
N ARG A 100 -7.46 0.41 -1.50
CA ARG A 100 -8.58 1.34 -1.34
C ARG A 100 -8.56 2.45 -2.39
N ASP A 101 -7.38 2.97 -2.72
CA ASP A 101 -7.20 4.17 -3.55
C ASP A 101 -6.85 3.90 -5.01
N SER A 102 -6.27 2.74 -5.31
CA SER A 102 -5.69 2.46 -6.62
C SER A 102 -5.69 0.98 -6.96
N THR A 103 -5.62 0.69 -8.26
CA THR A 103 -5.31 -0.63 -8.81
C THR A 103 -4.03 -0.52 -9.63
N VAL A 104 -3.06 -1.37 -9.35
CA VAL A 104 -1.70 -1.27 -9.89
C VAL A 104 -1.31 -2.56 -10.58
N TYR A 105 -0.84 -2.44 -11.82
CA TYR A 105 -0.26 -3.56 -12.58
C TYR A 105 1.25 -3.40 -12.59
N VAL A 106 1.94 -4.48 -12.27
CA VAL A 106 3.38 -4.50 -12.05
C VAL A 106 4.04 -5.47 -13.02
N THR A 107 5.12 -5.05 -13.66
CA THR A 107 5.92 -5.93 -14.52
C THR A 107 7.39 -5.60 -14.34
N ASP A 108 8.19 -6.61 -14.01
CA ASP A 108 9.64 -6.55 -13.93
C ASP A 108 10.22 -7.35 -15.08
N ILE A 109 11.08 -6.73 -15.92
CA ILE A 109 11.50 -7.33 -17.19
C ILE A 109 12.94 -6.92 -17.55
N ALA A 110 13.64 -7.73 -18.33
CA ALA A 110 14.87 -7.28 -18.97
C ALA A 110 14.59 -6.09 -19.91
N VAL A 111 15.38 -5.02 -19.83
CA VAL A 111 15.10 -3.73 -20.50
C VAL A 111 14.83 -3.87 -22.00
N ARG A 112 15.52 -4.80 -22.69
CA ARG A 112 15.32 -5.07 -24.13
C ARG A 112 13.89 -5.50 -24.48
N ASN A 113 13.15 -6.06 -23.52
CA ASN A 113 11.80 -6.59 -23.70
C ASN A 113 10.70 -5.59 -23.22
N LEU A 114 11.09 -4.43 -22.66
CA LEU A 114 10.14 -3.41 -22.20
C LEU A 114 9.17 -2.95 -23.32
N PRO A 115 9.56 -2.80 -24.60
CA PRO A 115 8.62 -2.42 -25.65
C PRO A 115 7.43 -3.40 -25.81
N GLU A 116 7.66 -4.70 -25.65
CA GLU A 116 6.57 -5.71 -25.72
C GLU A 116 5.64 -5.60 -24.49
N VAL A 117 6.19 -5.34 -23.29
CA VAL A 117 5.38 -5.05 -22.10
C VAL A 117 4.47 -3.85 -22.35
N LEU A 118 5.01 -2.73 -22.84
CA LEU A 118 4.24 -1.52 -23.10
C LEU A 118 3.13 -1.75 -24.11
N LYS A 119 3.38 -2.55 -25.15
CA LYS A 119 2.40 -2.94 -26.16
C LYS A 119 1.27 -3.78 -25.53
N LEU A 120 1.61 -4.77 -24.71
CA LEU A 120 0.64 -5.65 -24.03
C LEU A 120 -0.21 -4.86 -23.04
N GLU A 121 0.39 -3.95 -22.27
CA GLU A 121 -0.31 -3.08 -21.33
C GLU A 121 -1.29 -2.12 -22.04
N ALA A 122 -0.88 -1.53 -23.14
CA ALA A 122 -1.75 -0.66 -23.94
C ALA A 122 -2.92 -1.44 -24.55
N ASP A 123 -2.68 -2.68 -25.02
CA ASP A 123 -3.73 -3.54 -25.55
C ASP A 123 -4.77 -3.89 -24.48
N ARG A 124 -4.36 -4.32 -23.27
CA ARG A 124 -5.33 -4.63 -22.22
C ARG A 124 -6.04 -3.41 -21.66
N MET A 125 -5.40 -2.22 -21.63
CA MET A 125 -6.05 -0.97 -21.27
C MET A 125 -7.20 -0.62 -22.21
N ALA A 126 -7.05 -0.92 -23.51
CA ALA A 126 -8.01 -0.51 -24.55
C ALA A 126 -9.02 -1.59 -24.94
N ASN A 127 -8.62 -2.85 -24.88
CA ASN A 127 -9.27 -3.94 -25.60
C ASN A 127 -9.63 -5.14 -24.69
N LEU A 128 -9.71 -4.94 -23.36
CA LEU A 128 -10.14 -6.00 -22.46
C LEU A 128 -11.44 -6.61 -22.94
N ASN A 129 -11.43 -7.92 -23.13
CA ASN A 129 -12.60 -8.67 -23.60
C ASN A 129 -12.69 -10.01 -22.86
N PHE A 130 -13.79 -10.21 -22.17
CA PHE A 130 -14.07 -11.45 -21.45
C PHE A 130 -15.52 -11.87 -21.66
N SER A 131 -15.76 -13.17 -21.71
CA SER A 131 -17.09 -13.74 -21.80
C SER A 131 -17.79 -13.77 -20.43
N ASP A 132 -19.13 -13.93 -20.44
CA ASP A 132 -19.89 -14.12 -19.19
C ASP A 132 -19.48 -15.44 -18.48
N ARG A 133 -18.97 -16.44 -19.22
CA ARG A 133 -18.42 -17.66 -18.67
C ARG A 133 -17.10 -17.40 -17.93
N ASP A 134 -16.19 -16.60 -18.51
CA ASP A 134 -14.93 -16.23 -17.86
C ASP A 134 -15.22 -15.49 -16.57
N PHE A 135 -16.15 -14.53 -16.62
CA PHE A 135 -16.62 -13.83 -15.43
C PHE A 135 -17.17 -14.79 -14.36
N ALA A 136 -18.08 -15.69 -14.72
CA ALA A 136 -18.67 -16.62 -13.75
C ALA A 136 -17.62 -17.53 -13.10
N ASN A 137 -16.64 -18.02 -13.88
CA ASN A 137 -15.56 -18.81 -13.38
C ASN A 137 -14.68 -18.03 -12.40
N GLU A 138 -14.32 -16.79 -12.76
CA GLU A 138 -13.44 -15.97 -11.93
C GLU A 138 -14.12 -15.50 -10.65
N MET A 139 -15.41 -15.19 -10.70
CA MET A 139 -16.18 -14.88 -9.49
C MET A 139 -16.18 -16.02 -8.47
N ASN A 140 -16.12 -17.28 -8.92
CA ASN A 140 -15.96 -18.41 -8.00
C ASN A 140 -14.57 -18.42 -7.36
N VAL A 141 -13.51 -18.07 -8.11
CA VAL A 141 -12.15 -17.96 -7.58
C VAL A 141 -12.09 -16.84 -6.53
N ILE A 142 -12.64 -15.66 -6.84
CA ILE A 142 -12.66 -14.51 -5.91
C ILE A 142 -13.45 -14.83 -4.63
N LYS A 143 -14.58 -15.51 -4.75
CA LYS A 143 -15.39 -15.95 -3.60
C LYS A 143 -14.64 -16.95 -2.72
N GLU A 144 -13.85 -17.83 -3.32
CA GLU A 144 -13.02 -18.78 -2.57
C GLU A 144 -11.83 -18.08 -1.92
N GLU A 145 -11.21 -17.11 -2.62
CA GLU A 145 -10.17 -16.27 -2.05
C GLU A 145 -10.68 -15.48 -0.84
N ARG A 146 -11.87 -14.86 -0.95
CA ARG A 146 -12.51 -14.20 0.18
C ARG A 146 -12.73 -15.15 1.35
N ARG A 147 -13.21 -16.37 1.07
CA ARG A 147 -13.40 -17.39 2.13
C ARG A 147 -12.08 -17.65 2.86
N MET A 148 -11.00 -17.90 2.11
CA MET A 148 -9.69 -18.20 2.69
C MET A 148 -9.07 -17.03 3.44
N ARG A 149 -9.16 -15.81 2.88
CA ARG A 149 -8.47 -14.63 3.43
C ARG A 149 -9.26 -13.84 4.47
N SER A 150 -10.59 -13.94 4.46
CA SER A 150 -11.45 -13.13 5.34
C SER A 150 -12.34 -13.95 6.25
N GLU A 151 -12.87 -15.09 5.77
CA GLU A 151 -13.84 -15.86 6.55
C GLU A 151 -13.16 -16.96 7.38
N ASP A 152 -12.11 -17.59 6.88
CA ASP A 152 -11.38 -18.65 7.57
C ASP A 152 -10.14 -18.12 8.30
N ASP A 153 -9.57 -16.99 7.83
CA ASP A 153 -8.39 -16.38 8.43
C ASP A 153 -8.74 -15.52 9.66
N PRO A 154 -8.11 -15.77 10.83
CA PRO A 154 -8.36 -14.97 12.03
C PRO A 154 -7.97 -13.50 11.88
N GLY A 155 -6.87 -13.20 11.14
CA GLY A 155 -6.41 -11.85 10.84
C GLY A 155 -7.40 -11.12 9.95
N GLY A 156 -7.86 -11.74 8.88
CA GLY A 156 -8.88 -11.19 7.99
C GLY A 156 -10.17 -10.84 8.71
N LYS A 157 -10.64 -11.72 9.60
CA LYS A 157 -11.80 -11.42 10.48
C LYS A 157 -11.56 -10.23 11.39
N LEU A 158 -10.37 -10.14 11.98
CA LEU A 158 -10.01 -9.04 12.85
C LEU A 158 -10.11 -7.71 12.11
N TRP A 159 -9.48 -7.62 10.95
CA TRP A 159 -9.44 -6.39 10.16
C TRP A 159 -10.79 -5.99 9.57
N GLU A 160 -11.59 -6.94 9.07
CA GLU A 160 -12.94 -6.66 8.59
C GLU A 160 -13.84 -6.18 9.73
N SER A 161 -13.79 -6.81 10.90
CA SER A 161 -14.54 -6.41 12.10
C SER A 161 -14.12 -5.03 12.60
N LEU A 162 -12.82 -4.73 12.58
CA LEU A 162 -12.28 -3.43 12.98
C LEU A 162 -12.78 -2.32 12.06
N ASN A 163 -12.64 -2.49 10.74
CA ASN A 163 -13.08 -1.49 9.75
C ASN A 163 -14.59 -1.25 9.80
N LEU A 164 -15.37 -2.32 9.98
CA LEU A 164 -16.82 -2.23 10.11
C LEU A 164 -17.23 -1.40 11.34
N ALA A 165 -16.50 -1.52 12.45
CA ALA A 165 -16.77 -0.79 13.67
C ALA A 165 -16.16 0.63 13.68
N ALA A 166 -14.98 0.83 13.05
CA ALA A 166 -14.24 2.08 13.09
C ALA A 166 -14.79 3.15 12.15
N TYR A 167 -15.36 2.76 11.01
CA TYR A 167 -15.86 3.71 10.02
C TYR A 167 -17.38 3.79 9.99
N ARG A 168 -17.91 4.96 9.63
CA ARG A 168 -19.34 5.18 9.37
C ARG A 168 -19.67 5.09 7.89
N LEU A 169 -18.75 5.55 7.05
CA LEU A 169 -18.94 5.55 5.60
C LEU A 169 -18.88 4.12 5.06
N PRO A 170 -19.92 3.66 4.32
CA PRO A 170 -19.98 2.29 3.81
C PRO A 170 -18.74 1.89 2.99
N ASN A 171 -18.22 2.80 2.16
CA ASN A 171 -17.07 2.54 1.30
C ASN A 171 -15.76 2.30 2.09
N LEU A 172 -15.62 2.93 3.27
CA LEU A 172 -14.47 2.73 4.14
C LEU A 172 -14.59 1.47 5.01
N ARG A 173 -15.81 0.98 5.22
CA ARG A 173 -16.08 -0.28 5.93
C ARG A 173 -15.77 -1.50 5.08
N ALA A 174 -16.04 -1.40 3.77
CA ALA A 174 -15.95 -2.53 2.87
C ALA A 174 -14.50 -3.03 2.73
N PRO A 175 -14.28 -4.35 2.81
CA PRO A 175 -13.00 -4.92 2.46
C PRO A 175 -12.74 -4.75 0.96
N VAL A 176 -11.47 -4.66 0.56
CA VAL A 176 -11.09 -4.49 -0.86
C VAL A 176 -11.65 -5.61 -1.74
N ILE A 177 -11.63 -6.84 -1.25
CA ILE A 177 -12.19 -8.01 -1.94
C ILE A 177 -13.72 -7.96 -2.06
N GLY A 178 -14.40 -7.08 -1.33
CA GLY A 178 -15.86 -6.94 -1.31
C GLY A 178 -16.56 -7.85 -0.30
N TYR A 179 -17.81 -7.53 0.03
CA TYR A 179 -18.66 -8.40 0.83
C TYR A 179 -19.19 -9.57 0.00
N ARG A 180 -19.33 -10.75 0.63
CA ARG A 180 -19.85 -11.95 -0.04
C ARG A 180 -21.22 -11.72 -0.68
N ALA A 181 -22.11 -11.03 0.00
CA ALA A 181 -23.45 -10.73 -0.50
C ALA A 181 -23.43 -9.86 -1.78
N ASP A 182 -22.49 -8.93 -1.87
CA ASP A 182 -22.32 -8.08 -3.05
C ASP A 182 -21.71 -8.89 -4.20
N LEU A 183 -20.67 -9.68 -3.92
CA LEU A 183 -20.03 -10.56 -4.90
C LEU A 183 -21.00 -11.57 -5.52
N ASP A 184 -22.02 -12.01 -4.77
CA ASP A 184 -23.06 -12.92 -5.28
C ASP A 184 -24.04 -12.22 -6.26
N GLN A 185 -24.07 -10.87 -6.26
CA GLN A 185 -24.96 -10.06 -7.09
C GLN A 185 -24.24 -9.34 -8.23
N LEU A 186 -22.90 -9.28 -8.22
CA LEU A 186 -22.14 -8.66 -9.30
C LEU A 186 -22.39 -9.37 -10.64
N THR A 187 -22.43 -8.59 -11.71
CA THR A 187 -22.62 -9.08 -13.08
C THR A 187 -21.44 -8.70 -13.98
N ALA A 188 -21.26 -9.43 -15.06
CA ALA A 188 -20.27 -9.09 -16.08
C ALA A 188 -20.49 -7.67 -16.67
N ALA A 189 -21.72 -7.20 -16.71
CA ALA A 189 -22.06 -5.85 -17.16
C ALA A 189 -21.51 -4.80 -16.18
N ASP A 190 -21.60 -5.02 -14.87
CA ASP A 190 -21.06 -4.12 -13.86
C ASP A 190 -19.54 -3.94 -14.02
N LEU A 191 -18.81 -5.04 -14.26
CA LEU A 191 -17.36 -4.99 -14.47
C LEU A 191 -16.99 -4.28 -15.79
N ARG A 192 -17.75 -4.54 -16.87
CA ARG A 192 -17.53 -3.83 -18.14
C ARG A 192 -17.79 -2.34 -18.01
N ASP A 193 -18.80 -1.93 -17.22
CA ASP A 193 -19.08 -0.52 -16.94
C ASP A 193 -17.97 0.11 -16.09
N TRP A 194 -17.48 -0.61 -15.07
CA TRP A 194 -16.37 -0.19 -14.24
C TRP A 194 -15.10 0.01 -15.07
N TYR A 195 -14.75 -0.95 -15.94
CA TYR A 195 -13.65 -0.87 -16.88
C TYR A 195 -13.76 0.36 -17.79
N ARG A 196 -14.88 0.53 -18.49
CA ARG A 196 -15.09 1.67 -19.42
C ARG A 196 -14.95 3.02 -18.73
N ARG A 197 -15.34 3.11 -17.46
CA ARG A 197 -15.31 4.34 -16.70
C ARG A 197 -13.90 4.68 -16.20
N TRP A 198 -13.18 3.72 -15.68
CA TRP A 198 -11.99 3.97 -14.89
C TRP A 198 -10.66 3.60 -15.57
N TYR A 199 -10.66 2.63 -16.49
CA TYR A 199 -9.46 2.12 -17.14
C TYR A 199 -9.19 2.87 -18.44
N ALA A 200 -8.73 4.11 -18.30
CA ALA A 200 -8.44 5.01 -19.41
C ALA A 200 -7.15 5.80 -19.15
N PRO A 201 -6.49 6.27 -20.22
CA PRO A 201 -5.23 7.02 -20.11
C PRO A 201 -5.30 8.20 -19.12
N ASN A 202 -6.38 9.00 -19.16
CA ASN A 202 -6.53 10.17 -18.29
C ASN A 202 -6.83 9.85 -16.81
N ASN A 203 -6.95 8.57 -16.46
CA ASN A 203 -6.99 8.08 -15.08
C ASN A 203 -5.76 7.26 -14.71
N ALA A 204 -4.77 7.18 -15.61
CA ALA A 204 -3.62 6.31 -15.45
C ALA A 204 -2.31 7.09 -15.29
N THR A 205 -1.40 6.54 -14.49
CA THR A 205 -0.01 6.97 -14.38
C THR A 205 0.89 5.77 -14.66
N LEU A 206 1.73 5.87 -15.69
CA LEU A 206 2.75 4.86 -16.01
C LEU A 206 4.10 5.31 -15.44
N ILE A 207 4.69 4.44 -14.64
CA ILE A 207 6.01 4.67 -14.02
C ILE A 207 6.96 3.60 -14.53
N ILE A 208 8.11 4.03 -15.04
CA ILE A 208 9.17 3.15 -15.52
C ILE A 208 10.46 3.53 -14.79
N VAL A 209 11.09 2.58 -14.13
CA VAL A 209 12.40 2.75 -13.49
C VAL A 209 13.32 1.66 -14.02
N GLY A 210 14.53 2.01 -14.51
CA GLY A 210 15.48 1.00 -15.00
C GLY A 210 16.53 1.53 -15.95
N ASP A 211 17.26 0.61 -16.56
CA ASP A 211 18.32 0.91 -17.53
C ASP A 211 17.75 1.31 -18.90
N VAL A 212 16.96 2.36 -18.89
CA VAL A 212 16.27 2.91 -20.04
C VAL A 212 16.88 4.24 -20.47
N ASN A 213 16.62 4.65 -21.73
CA ASN A 213 16.75 6.03 -22.14
C ASN A 213 15.38 6.70 -22.08
N ALA A 214 15.23 7.68 -21.21
CA ALA A 214 13.92 8.27 -20.88
C ALA A 214 13.20 8.85 -22.10
N ARG A 215 13.91 9.54 -23.01
CA ARG A 215 13.31 10.14 -24.20
C ARG A 215 12.91 9.10 -25.26
N GLN A 216 13.72 8.04 -25.43
CA GLN A 216 13.40 6.95 -26.35
C GLN A 216 12.22 6.13 -25.80
N THR A 217 12.23 5.83 -24.52
CA THR A 217 11.13 5.11 -23.86
C THR A 217 9.82 5.89 -23.93
N LEU A 218 9.86 7.23 -23.73
CA LEU A 218 8.67 8.07 -23.91
C LEU A 218 8.09 7.95 -25.33
N LYS A 219 8.92 7.95 -26.38
CA LYS A 219 8.44 7.74 -27.77
C LYS A 219 7.74 6.39 -27.94
N THR A 220 8.28 5.33 -27.32
CA THR A 220 7.62 4.00 -27.33
C THR A 220 6.29 4.03 -26.59
N VAL A 221 6.21 4.72 -25.44
CA VAL A 221 4.95 4.93 -24.71
C VAL A 221 3.94 5.71 -25.58
N GLU A 222 4.36 6.81 -26.19
CA GLU A 222 3.52 7.61 -27.11
C GLU A 222 2.98 6.77 -28.28
N GLN A 223 3.81 5.90 -28.84
CA GLN A 223 3.42 5.01 -29.93
C GLN A 223 2.29 4.05 -29.54
N HIS A 224 2.32 3.48 -28.33
CA HIS A 224 1.36 2.48 -27.89
C HIS A 224 0.14 3.07 -27.18
N PHE A 225 0.34 4.10 -26.34
CA PHE A 225 -0.70 4.68 -25.52
C PHE A 225 -1.28 5.99 -26.06
N GLY A 226 -0.54 6.72 -26.92
CA GLY A 226 -0.88 8.08 -27.32
C GLY A 226 -2.22 8.22 -28.05
N SER A 227 -2.63 7.21 -28.83
CA SER A 227 -3.89 7.19 -29.57
C SER A 227 -5.08 6.66 -28.77
N LEU A 228 -4.86 6.11 -27.57
CA LEU A 228 -5.95 5.55 -26.76
C LEU A 228 -6.93 6.64 -26.30
N PRO A 229 -8.23 6.38 -26.35
CA PRO A 229 -9.25 7.39 -26.05
C PRO A 229 -9.29 7.73 -24.55
N LYS A 230 -9.63 8.99 -24.24
CA LYS A 230 -9.98 9.41 -22.89
C LYS A 230 -11.35 8.84 -22.49
N SER A 231 -11.54 8.59 -21.19
CA SER A 231 -12.85 8.34 -20.60
C SER A 231 -13.37 9.58 -19.88
N THR A 232 -14.66 9.63 -19.67
CA THR A 232 -15.28 10.60 -18.76
C THR A 232 -15.12 10.10 -17.32
N ILE A 233 -14.03 10.53 -16.69
CA ILE A 233 -13.79 10.20 -15.27
C ILE A 233 -14.64 11.14 -14.43
N GLY A 234 -15.51 10.57 -13.57
CA GLY A 234 -16.26 11.36 -12.59
C GLY A 234 -15.36 12.01 -11.55
N SER A 235 -15.86 13.02 -10.85
CA SER A 235 -15.18 13.57 -9.69
C SER A 235 -15.03 12.48 -8.63
N ARG A 236 -13.81 12.31 -8.13
CA ARG A 236 -13.56 11.44 -6.99
C ARG A 236 -13.92 12.21 -5.72
N ASN A 237 -14.77 11.64 -4.90
CA ASN A 237 -15.12 12.24 -3.62
C ASN A 237 -13.93 12.07 -2.66
N GLN A 238 -13.62 13.13 -1.92
CA GLN A 238 -12.81 12.98 -0.70
C GLN A 238 -13.70 12.35 0.36
N LEU A 239 -13.23 11.27 0.96
CA LEU A 239 -13.97 10.50 1.95
C LEU A 239 -13.44 10.88 3.32
N GLU A 240 -14.03 11.92 3.92
CA GLU A 240 -13.79 12.30 5.31
C GLU A 240 -14.87 11.66 6.19
N ASP A 241 -14.48 10.69 7.00
CA ASP A 241 -15.38 10.13 8.00
C ASP A 241 -15.43 11.05 9.24
N SER A 242 -16.61 11.26 9.77
CA SER A 242 -16.87 12.29 10.81
C SER A 242 -16.49 11.88 12.24
N GLY A 243 -15.39 11.19 12.40
CA GLY A 243 -14.79 10.86 13.69
C GLY A 243 -15.30 9.55 14.30
N SER A 244 -14.37 8.83 14.93
CA SER A 244 -14.65 7.61 15.68
C SER A 244 -15.40 7.91 16.96
N GLN A 245 -16.46 7.17 17.22
CA GLN A 245 -16.96 6.95 18.60
C GLN A 245 -16.32 5.65 19.09
N ALA A 246 -16.12 5.55 20.40
CA ALA A 246 -15.69 4.29 20.99
C ALA A 246 -16.63 3.16 20.55
N ALA A 247 -16.03 2.13 19.97
CA ALA A 247 -16.75 0.95 19.50
C ALA A 247 -15.96 -0.31 19.87
N GLU A 248 -16.66 -1.40 20.10
CA GLU A 248 -16.05 -2.69 20.37
C GLU A 248 -16.74 -3.77 19.53
N SER A 249 -15.92 -4.66 18.97
CA SER A 249 -16.36 -5.85 18.25
C SER A 249 -15.63 -7.07 18.78
N THR A 250 -16.35 -8.15 19.03
CA THR A 250 -15.76 -9.43 19.43
C THR A 250 -16.30 -10.53 18.53
N SER A 251 -15.41 -11.36 18.02
CA SER A 251 -15.74 -12.50 17.17
C SER A 251 -14.91 -13.73 17.55
N GLU A 252 -15.20 -14.87 16.93
CA GLU A 252 -14.50 -16.13 17.15
C GLU A 252 -13.95 -16.67 15.81
N ALA A 253 -12.75 -17.27 15.87
CA ALA A 253 -12.14 -17.95 14.76
C ALA A 253 -11.43 -19.24 15.18
N LEU A 254 -11.04 -20.03 14.19
CA LEU A 254 -10.19 -21.19 14.39
C LEU A 254 -8.74 -20.69 14.56
N THR A 255 -8.38 -20.31 15.77
CA THR A 255 -7.05 -19.82 16.14
C THR A 255 -6.60 -20.44 17.46
N ALA A 256 -5.29 -20.58 17.66
CA ALA A 256 -4.71 -21.12 18.89
C ALA A 256 -4.74 -20.07 20.04
N GLN A 257 -4.80 -18.79 19.72
CA GLN A 257 -4.72 -17.70 20.69
C GLN A 257 -5.51 -16.47 20.19
N PRO A 258 -5.94 -15.59 21.10
CA PRO A 258 -6.69 -14.41 20.73
C PRO A 258 -5.80 -13.41 19.98
N LEU A 259 -6.43 -12.60 19.10
CA LEU A 259 -5.85 -11.43 18.47
C LEU A 259 -6.68 -10.21 18.83
N PHE A 260 -6.06 -9.04 18.91
CA PHE A 260 -6.79 -7.79 19.02
C PHE A 260 -6.23 -6.73 18.08
N ALA A 261 -7.07 -5.75 17.74
CA ALA A 261 -6.67 -4.52 17.08
C ALA A 261 -7.40 -3.32 17.69
N LEU A 262 -6.65 -2.26 17.91
CA LEU A 262 -7.12 -0.93 18.28
C LEU A 262 -7.03 -0.03 17.06
N ALA A 263 -7.97 0.90 16.90
CA ALA A 263 -7.95 1.88 15.83
C ALA A 263 -8.41 3.25 16.31
N TRP A 264 -7.78 4.29 15.76
CA TRP A 264 -8.20 5.69 15.86
C TRP A 264 -8.22 6.30 14.48
N GLN A 265 -9.29 7.00 14.15
CA GLN A 265 -9.31 7.86 12.96
C GLN A 265 -8.40 9.05 13.21
N VAL A 266 -7.45 9.26 12.32
CA VAL A 266 -6.40 10.28 12.45
C VAL A 266 -6.22 11.02 11.12
N PRO A 267 -5.63 12.24 11.10
CA PRO A 267 -5.36 12.94 9.84
C PRO A 267 -4.24 12.25 9.04
N SER A 268 -4.37 12.23 7.72
CA SER A 268 -3.29 11.96 6.76
C SER A 268 -2.73 13.26 6.20
N LEU A 269 -1.59 13.19 5.54
CA LEU A 269 -0.95 14.34 4.89
C LEU A 269 -1.75 14.75 3.65
N LYS A 270 -2.31 15.96 3.69
CA LYS A 270 -3.00 16.60 2.55
C LYS A 270 -2.20 17.78 2.00
N LYS A 271 -1.46 18.46 2.88
CA LYS A 271 -0.59 19.58 2.54
C LYS A 271 0.76 19.42 3.22
N MET A 272 1.81 19.84 2.53
CA MET A 272 3.19 19.70 3.00
C MET A 272 3.46 20.29 4.38
N ASP A 273 2.79 21.37 4.77
CA ASP A 273 3.02 22.10 6.00
C ASP A 273 2.24 21.56 7.21
N GLU A 274 1.40 20.56 7.04
CA GLU A 274 0.71 19.88 8.13
C GLU A 274 1.69 19.07 8.97
N LYS A 275 1.70 19.32 10.28
CA LYS A 275 2.69 18.72 11.20
C LYS A 275 2.22 17.42 11.82
N MET A 276 0.92 17.30 12.07
CA MET A 276 0.37 16.16 12.81
C MET A 276 0.57 14.82 12.08
N PRO A 277 0.39 14.71 10.76
CA PRO A 277 0.64 13.46 10.05
C PRO A 277 2.08 12.96 10.20
N TYR A 278 3.07 13.85 10.09
CA TYR A 278 4.48 13.49 10.32
C TYR A 278 4.74 13.05 11.76
N ALA A 279 4.09 13.69 12.72
CA ALA A 279 4.24 13.33 14.13
C ALA A 279 3.61 11.97 14.46
N LEU A 280 2.49 11.60 13.81
CA LEU A 280 1.85 10.30 13.91
C LEU A 280 2.74 9.19 13.32
N ASP A 281 3.35 9.43 12.18
CA ASP A 281 4.28 8.50 11.54
C ASP A 281 5.49 8.20 12.44
N VAL A 282 6.13 9.25 12.96
CA VAL A 282 7.24 9.10 13.92
C VAL A 282 6.79 8.45 15.22
N LEU A 283 5.58 8.73 15.72
CA LEU A 283 5.01 8.08 16.90
C LEU A 283 4.84 6.56 16.67
N SER A 284 4.36 6.16 15.50
CA SER A 284 4.20 4.75 15.12
C SER A 284 5.53 4.02 15.18
N ASP A 285 6.58 4.61 14.66
CA ASP A 285 7.96 4.08 14.71
C ASP A 285 8.53 3.99 16.14
N ILE A 286 8.22 4.94 17.00
CA ILE A 286 8.64 4.90 18.42
C ILE A 286 7.93 3.78 19.15
N LEU A 287 6.66 3.56 18.86
CA LEU A 287 5.86 2.53 19.51
C LEU A 287 6.25 1.13 19.03
N SER A 288 6.37 0.90 17.70
CA SER A 288 6.61 -0.43 17.11
C SER A 288 7.36 -0.34 15.78
N GLY A 289 8.60 0.11 15.81
CA GLY A 289 9.39 0.22 14.57
C GLY A 289 10.57 -0.74 14.48
N ASP A 290 11.09 -1.18 15.62
CA ASP A 290 12.25 -2.07 15.74
C ASP A 290 12.33 -2.70 17.14
N SER A 291 13.31 -3.57 17.35
CA SER A 291 13.55 -4.23 18.64
C SER A 291 13.85 -3.28 19.82
N SER A 292 14.04 -2.00 19.58
CA SER A 292 14.27 -0.99 20.62
C SER A 292 13.05 -0.06 20.79
N SER A 293 11.99 -0.28 20.02
CA SER A 293 10.72 0.43 20.17
C SER A 293 10.05 0.13 21.52
N ARG A 294 9.12 0.97 21.94
CA ARG A 294 8.55 0.88 23.29
C ARG A 294 7.80 -0.42 23.52
N PHE A 295 7.00 -0.88 22.57
CA PHE A 295 6.24 -2.12 22.71
C PHE A 295 7.16 -3.33 22.75
N ASP A 296 8.13 -3.41 21.84
CA ASP A 296 9.08 -4.52 21.84
C ASP A 296 9.90 -4.57 23.14
N LYS A 297 10.49 -3.43 23.52
CA LYS A 297 11.32 -3.35 24.72
C LYS A 297 10.54 -3.64 26.01
N ASN A 298 9.34 -3.08 26.18
CA ASN A 298 8.62 -3.08 27.43
C ASN A 298 7.63 -4.23 27.57
N LEU A 299 6.90 -4.58 26.48
CA LEU A 299 5.78 -5.53 26.52
C LEU A 299 6.15 -6.91 25.98
N ILE A 300 7.01 -6.97 24.95
CA ILE A 300 7.43 -8.26 24.38
C ILE A 300 8.61 -8.81 25.19
N ARG A 301 9.76 -8.12 25.22
CA ARG A 301 10.97 -8.62 25.88
C ARG A 301 11.07 -8.31 27.38
N GLY A 302 10.45 -7.21 27.83
CA GLY A 302 10.56 -6.76 29.21
C GLY A 302 9.59 -7.47 30.16
N GLN A 303 8.30 -7.41 29.82
CA GLN A 303 7.23 -7.98 30.65
C GLN A 303 6.73 -9.34 30.12
N GLU A 304 7.13 -9.73 28.92
CA GLU A 304 6.72 -10.98 28.25
C GLU A 304 5.18 -11.14 28.18
N LYS A 305 4.47 -10.00 27.99
CA LYS A 305 3.01 -9.97 27.93
C LYS A 305 2.45 -10.13 26.53
N ALA A 306 3.28 -9.96 25.50
CA ALA A 306 2.88 -10.10 24.11
C ALA A 306 3.88 -10.96 23.33
N LEU A 307 3.40 -11.72 22.37
CA LEU A 307 4.22 -12.39 21.35
C LEU A 307 4.59 -11.46 20.20
N GLY A 308 3.71 -10.49 19.92
CA GLY A 308 3.93 -9.46 18.92
C GLY A 308 2.95 -8.31 19.12
N ILE A 309 3.40 -7.09 18.81
CA ILE A 309 2.56 -5.89 18.70
C ILE A 309 3.06 -5.11 17.50
N ASN A 310 2.13 -4.74 16.61
CA ASN A 310 2.41 -3.93 15.44
C ASN A 310 1.63 -2.62 15.49
N VAL A 311 2.23 -1.54 14.95
CA VAL A 311 1.55 -0.26 14.72
C VAL A 311 1.60 0.05 13.23
N SER A 312 0.47 0.39 12.65
CA SER A 312 0.37 0.82 11.27
C SER A 312 -0.34 2.16 11.15
N TYR A 313 0.18 3.02 10.28
CA TYR A 313 -0.39 4.32 9.95
C TYR A 313 0.02 4.71 8.53
N ASP A 314 -0.96 5.11 7.72
CA ASP A 314 -0.74 5.61 6.37
C ASP A 314 -0.60 7.12 6.37
N LEU A 315 0.65 7.59 6.21
CA LEU A 315 0.94 9.02 6.08
C LEU A 315 0.22 9.64 4.88
N LEU A 316 0.17 8.90 3.77
CA LEU A 316 -0.43 9.32 2.50
C LEU A 316 -1.69 8.47 2.26
N SER A 317 -2.84 9.06 2.46
CA SER A 317 -4.14 8.41 2.24
C SER A 317 -5.14 9.42 1.71
N ARG A 318 -6.00 9.01 0.79
CA ARG A 318 -7.06 9.88 0.25
C ARG A 318 -8.22 10.05 1.23
N GLU A 319 -8.57 8.98 1.93
CA GLU A 319 -9.57 8.97 2.98
C GLU A 319 -9.00 9.36 4.35
N THR A 320 -9.85 9.36 5.38
CA THR A 320 -9.43 9.43 6.78
C THR A 320 -8.81 8.08 7.17
N PRO A 321 -7.48 7.98 7.38
CA PRO A 321 -6.85 6.73 7.75
C PRO A 321 -7.09 6.36 9.20
N LEU A 322 -6.87 5.10 9.52
CA LEU A 322 -6.74 4.61 10.88
C LEU A 322 -5.25 4.56 11.27
N LEU A 323 -4.92 5.04 12.46
CA LEU A 323 -3.75 4.54 13.15
C LEU A 323 -4.20 3.29 13.91
N THR A 324 -3.57 2.15 13.61
CA THR A 324 -3.94 0.87 14.20
C THR A 324 -2.83 0.29 15.07
N ILE A 325 -3.21 -0.38 16.16
CA ILE A 325 -2.30 -1.16 16.98
C ILE A 325 -2.88 -2.56 17.12
N SER A 326 -2.20 -3.55 16.57
CA SER A 326 -2.64 -4.95 16.66
C SER A 326 -1.68 -5.77 17.51
N GLY A 327 -2.17 -6.79 18.16
CA GLY A 327 -1.34 -7.57 19.06
C GLY A 327 -1.80 -9.00 19.28
N LEU A 328 -0.81 -9.82 19.65
CA LEU A 328 -0.92 -11.21 20.07
C LEU A 328 -0.50 -11.32 21.53
N PRO A 329 -1.43 -11.58 22.46
CA PRO A 329 -1.10 -11.83 23.86
C PRO A 329 -0.18 -13.05 24.02
N ALA A 330 0.75 -12.99 24.96
CA ALA A 330 1.53 -14.16 25.37
C ALA A 330 0.65 -15.16 26.14
N ALA A 331 1.08 -16.41 26.21
CA ALA A 331 0.36 -17.43 26.96
C ALA A 331 0.11 -17.00 28.42
N GLY A 332 -1.14 -17.09 28.85
CA GLY A 332 -1.55 -16.68 30.19
C GLY A 332 -1.78 -15.17 30.38
N THR A 333 -1.60 -14.36 29.32
CA THR A 333 -1.95 -12.93 29.33
C THR A 333 -3.36 -12.74 28.79
N ASP A 334 -4.22 -12.06 29.56
CA ASP A 334 -5.53 -11.66 29.08
C ASP A 334 -5.44 -10.54 28.04
N THR A 335 -6.27 -10.61 27.00
CA THR A 335 -6.25 -9.63 25.90
C THR A 335 -6.51 -8.21 26.39
N ARG A 336 -7.42 -8.01 27.35
CA ARG A 336 -7.73 -6.68 27.89
C ARG A 336 -6.62 -6.17 28.82
N GLU A 337 -5.91 -7.07 29.50
CA GLU A 337 -4.68 -6.71 30.23
C GLU A 337 -3.64 -6.14 29.27
N LEU A 338 -3.40 -6.81 28.15
CA LEU A 338 -2.43 -6.33 27.15
C LEU A 338 -2.87 -5.00 26.51
N VAL A 339 -4.16 -4.83 26.19
CA VAL A 339 -4.72 -3.56 25.72
C VAL A 339 -4.49 -2.44 26.76
N ALA A 340 -4.70 -2.70 28.04
CA ALA A 340 -4.43 -1.72 29.10
C ALA A 340 -2.94 -1.35 29.17
N LEU A 341 -2.04 -2.30 29.01
CA LEU A 341 -0.60 -2.05 28.95
C LEU A 341 -0.19 -1.21 27.72
N VAL A 342 -0.81 -1.46 26.56
CA VAL A 342 -0.63 -0.61 25.35
C VAL A 342 -1.05 0.82 25.65
N HIS A 343 -2.21 1.03 26.28
CA HIS A 343 -2.66 2.37 26.68
C HIS A 343 -1.71 3.05 27.67
N GLN A 344 -1.13 2.30 28.61
CA GLN A 344 -0.15 2.86 29.55
C GLN A 344 1.09 3.41 28.81
N GLN A 345 1.59 2.70 27.78
CA GLN A 345 2.71 3.20 26.98
C GLN A 345 2.35 4.47 26.20
N ILE A 346 1.15 4.55 25.63
CA ILE A 346 0.67 5.74 24.91
C ILE A 346 0.48 6.90 25.91
N ALA A 347 -0.15 6.65 27.05
CA ALA A 347 -0.37 7.65 28.10
C ALA A 347 0.95 8.19 28.67
N ASP A 348 1.98 7.34 28.79
CA ASP A 348 3.31 7.79 29.22
C ASP A 348 3.89 8.79 28.20
N ILE A 349 3.80 8.51 26.89
CA ILE A 349 4.23 9.46 25.85
C ILE A 349 3.41 10.74 25.89
N ALA A 350 2.08 10.63 26.03
CA ALA A 350 1.19 11.77 26.09
C ALA A 350 1.47 12.70 27.29
N LYS A 351 1.91 12.13 28.42
CA LYS A 351 2.24 12.85 29.66
C LYS A 351 3.68 13.35 29.69
N ASN A 352 4.64 12.46 29.45
CA ASN A 352 6.06 12.68 29.67
C ASN A 352 6.86 12.98 28.38
N GLY A 353 6.24 12.74 27.21
CA GLY A 353 6.88 12.89 25.89
C GLY A 353 7.84 11.73 25.58
N VAL A 354 8.73 11.98 24.63
CA VAL A 354 9.76 11.05 24.19
C VAL A 354 11.14 11.68 24.40
N SER A 355 12.16 10.85 24.60
CA SER A 355 13.53 11.32 24.77
C SER A 355 14.13 11.75 23.43
N ARG A 356 15.13 12.65 23.50
CA ARG A 356 15.95 13.01 22.32
C ARG A 356 16.65 11.81 21.70
N GLN A 357 17.02 10.82 22.51
CA GLN A 357 17.67 9.59 22.03
C GLN A 357 16.72 8.72 21.21
N GLU A 358 15.45 8.59 21.62
CA GLU A 358 14.44 7.88 20.82
C GLU A 358 14.27 8.53 19.44
N LEU A 359 14.10 9.86 19.37
CA LEU A 359 14.00 10.56 18.09
C LEU A 359 15.26 10.42 17.23
N GLN A 360 16.45 10.51 17.82
CA GLN A 360 17.70 10.34 17.07
C GLN A 360 17.84 8.93 16.51
N ARG A 361 17.39 7.92 17.25
CA ARG A 361 17.38 6.52 16.78
C ARG A 361 16.46 6.38 15.56
N ILE A 362 15.22 6.90 15.62
CA ILE A 362 14.30 6.86 14.48
C ILE A 362 14.90 7.55 13.26
N ARG A 363 15.46 8.74 13.41
CA ARG A 363 16.11 9.47 12.31
C ARG A 363 17.21 8.66 11.63
N ARG A 364 18.12 8.06 12.42
CA ARG A 364 19.21 7.23 11.90
C ARG A 364 18.67 5.98 11.17
N ARG A 365 17.61 5.37 11.70
CA ARG A 365 16.97 4.23 11.06
C ARG A 365 16.36 4.63 9.72
N SER A 366 15.58 5.71 9.69
CA SER A 366 14.98 6.22 8.46
C SER A 366 16.03 6.57 7.39
N GLU A 367 17.15 7.21 7.80
CA GLU A 367 18.28 7.48 6.90
C GLU A 367 18.89 6.20 6.33
N ALA A 368 19.09 5.16 7.16
CA ALA A 368 19.61 3.87 6.70
C ALA A 368 18.63 3.15 5.76
N GLN A 369 17.34 3.12 6.12
CA GLN A 369 16.29 2.53 5.28
C GLN A 369 16.20 3.21 3.93
N GLU A 370 16.36 4.54 3.87
CA GLU A 370 16.38 5.28 2.62
C GLU A 370 17.51 4.84 1.69
N ILE A 371 18.72 4.67 2.23
CA ILE A 371 19.86 4.21 1.43
C ILE A 371 19.53 2.86 0.79
N TYR A 372 18.99 1.91 1.55
CA TYR A 372 18.59 0.60 1.03
C TYR A 372 17.41 0.70 0.05
N ALA A 373 16.43 1.55 0.33
CA ALA A 373 15.27 1.75 -0.53
C ALA A 373 15.65 2.31 -1.91
N ARG A 374 16.63 3.21 -1.96
CA ARG A 374 17.16 3.73 -3.23
C ARG A 374 17.83 2.67 -4.10
N ASP A 375 18.29 1.56 -3.51
CA ASP A 375 18.88 0.46 -4.26
C ASP A 375 17.84 -0.41 -4.97
N SER A 376 16.59 -0.37 -4.56
CA SER A 376 15.49 -1.11 -5.18
C SER A 376 14.75 -0.27 -6.23
N MET A 377 14.84 -0.63 -7.50
CA MET A 377 14.05 -0.02 -8.58
C MET A 377 12.54 -0.20 -8.35
N THR A 378 12.14 -1.36 -7.82
CA THR A 378 10.75 -1.67 -7.46
C THR A 378 10.25 -0.71 -6.39
N HIS A 379 11.01 -0.49 -5.32
CA HIS A 379 10.65 0.47 -4.28
C HIS A 379 10.57 1.91 -4.80
N GLN A 380 11.53 2.32 -5.64
CA GLN A 380 11.51 3.65 -6.25
C GLN A 380 10.24 3.86 -7.09
N ALA A 381 9.86 2.87 -7.91
CA ALA A 381 8.66 2.94 -8.73
C ALA A 381 7.36 2.99 -7.89
N ALA A 382 7.29 2.19 -6.82
CA ALA A 382 6.16 2.18 -5.89
C ALA A 382 6.02 3.53 -5.16
N LEU A 383 7.11 4.09 -4.63
CA LEU A 383 7.11 5.38 -3.94
C LEU A 383 6.67 6.53 -4.85
N ILE A 384 7.17 6.58 -6.10
CA ILE A 384 6.73 7.56 -7.10
C ILE A 384 5.21 7.43 -7.31
N GLY A 385 4.72 6.19 -7.50
CA GLY A 385 3.31 5.94 -7.73
C GLY A 385 2.42 6.34 -6.56
N MET A 386 2.82 6.01 -5.35
CA MET A 386 2.10 6.35 -4.13
C MET A 386 1.99 7.87 -3.96
N LEU A 387 3.07 8.63 -4.16
CA LEU A 387 3.05 10.09 -4.11
C LEU A 387 2.09 10.68 -5.14
N GLU A 388 2.22 10.28 -6.41
CA GLU A 388 1.39 10.79 -7.51
C GLU A 388 -0.10 10.40 -7.35
N ALA A 389 -0.39 9.20 -6.85
CA ALA A 389 -1.77 8.74 -6.61
C ALA A 389 -2.46 9.56 -5.50
N ASN A 390 -1.69 10.01 -4.50
CA ASN A 390 -2.18 10.80 -3.38
C ASN A 390 -2.10 12.33 -3.60
N GLY A 391 -1.82 12.77 -4.83
CA GLY A 391 -1.85 14.19 -5.20
C GLY A 391 -0.56 14.96 -4.90
N PHE A 392 0.51 14.26 -4.54
CA PHE A 392 1.85 14.81 -4.39
C PHE A 392 2.68 14.59 -5.68
N SER A 393 3.76 15.32 -5.81
CA SER A 393 4.74 15.06 -6.85
C SER A 393 5.79 14.08 -6.35
N TYR A 394 6.33 13.23 -7.23
CA TYR A 394 7.51 12.44 -6.88
C TYR A 394 8.69 13.29 -6.37
N ARG A 395 8.72 14.61 -6.70
CA ARG A 395 9.74 15.55 -6.22
C ARG A 395 9.57 15.93 -4.76
N ASP A 396 8.39 15.70 -4.19
CA ASP A 396 8.07 16.06 -2.81
C ASP A 396 8.68 15.07 -1.81
N GLU A 397 9.18 13.93 -2.27
CA GLU A 397 9.81 12.89 -1.44
C GLU A 397 10.88 13.46 -0.49
N ALA A 398 11.81 14.27 -1.03
CA ALA A 398 12.89 14.85 -0.23
C ALA A 398 12.38 15.81 0.85
N GLU A 399 11.33 16.57 0.55
CA GLU A 399 10.71 17.50 1.51
C GLU A 399 9.93 16.73 2.59
N ILE A 400 9.17 15.68 2.23
CA ILE A 400 8.48 14.81 3.19
C ILE A 400 9.49 14.23 4.18
N ARG A 401 10.60 13.67 3.70
CA ARG A 401 11.67 13.14 4.55
C ARG A 401 12.30 14.19 5.45
N ARG A 402 12.57 15.36 4.91
CA ARG A 402 13.11 16.47 5.69
C ARG A 402 12.17 16.84 6.84
N ARG A 403 10.87 16.83 6.61
CA ARG A 403 9.85 17.14 7.62
C ARG A 403 9.71 16.02 8.65
N LEU A 404 9.74 14.76 8.25
CA LEU A 404 9.80 13.62 9.16
C LEU A 404 11.03 13.72 10.09
N ALA A 405 12.20 14.00 9.53
CA ALA A 405 13.42 14.20 10.31
C ALA A 405 13.38 15.43 11.24
N ALA A 406 12.56 16.41 10.93
CA ALA A 406 12.41 17.63 11.72
C ALA A 406 11.38 17.51 12.86
N VAL A 407 10.59 16.43 12.92
CA VAL A 407 9.59 16.21 13.98
C VAL A 407 10.23 16.34 15.36
N THR A 408 9.58 17.08 16.24
CA THR A 408 10.03 17.40 17.60
C THR A 408 9.41 16.46 18.64
N THR A 409 10.03 16.39 19.83
CA THR A 409 9.46 15.64 20.97
C THR A 409 8.07 16.14 21.37
N ALA A 410 7.85 17.46 21.27
CA ALA A 410 6.54 18.06 21.58
C ALA A 410 5.46 17.69 20.56
N GLU A 411 5.81 17.58 19.28
CA GLU A 411 4.87 17.15 18.23
C GLU A 411 4.51 15.66 18.39
N VAL A 412 5.46 14.78 18.71
CA VAL A 412 5.18 13.38 19.04
C VAL A 412 4.29 13.24 20.27
N GLN A 413 4.54 14.05 21.31
CA GLN A 413 3.70 14.10 22.49
C GLN A 413 2.28 14.56 22.16
N ALA A 414 2.13 15.53 21.26
CA ALA A 414 0.81 15.99 20.80
C ALA A 414 0.08 14.90 19.99
N ALA A 415 0.80 14.15 19.15
CA ALA A 415 0.24 13.01 18.42
C ALA A 415 -0.26 11.91 19.37
N ALA A 416 0.49 11.55 20.40
CA ALA A 416 0.06 10.57 21.41
C ALA A 416 -1.22 10.99 22.15
N ARG A 417 -1.45 12.30 22.35
CA ARG A 417 -2.68 12.82 22.97
C ARG A 417 -3.93 12.65 22.10
N LEU A 418 -3.80 12.36 20.81
CA LEU A 418 -4.94 12.03 19.96
C LEU A 418 -5.45 10.62 20.21
N LEU A 419 -4.59 9.70 20.65
CA LEU A 419 -4.91 8.28 20.83
C LEU A 419 -5.59 8.02 22.19
N GLN A 420 -6.73 8.68 22.40
CA GLN A 420 -7.52 8.57 23.63
C GLN A 420 -8.31 7.27 23.65
N ALA A 421 -8.33 6.58 24.79
CA ALA A 421 -9.06 5.32 24.97
C ALA A 421 -10.57 5.47 24.70
N GLU A 422 -11.14 6.64 25.01
CA GLU A 422 -12.56 6.95 24.84
C GLU A 422 -12.98 7.13 23.36
N LYS A 423 -12.01 7.21 22.45
CA LYS A 423 -12.22 7.40 21.00
C LYS A 423 -11.78 6.21 20.17
N GLN A 424 -11.31 5.15 20.83
CA GLN A 424 -10.81 3.98 20.14
C GLN A 424 -11.94 3.07 19.63
N THR A 425 -11.63 2.37 18.57
CA THR A 425 -12.33 1.13 18.20
C THR A 425 -11.46 -0.04 18.61
N LEU A 426 -12.06 -1.03 19.29
CA LEU A 426 -11.40 -2.28 19.66
C LEU A 426 -12.06 -3.45 18.93
N ALA A 427 -11.30 -4.26 18.23
CA ALA A 427 -11.73 -5.54 17.72
C ALA A 427 -10.94 -6.66 18.40
N ILE A 428 -11.63 -7.75 18.76
CA ILE A 428 -11.05 -8.95 19.37
C ILE A 428 -11.54 -10.17 18.58
N VAL A 429 -10.61 -11.06 18.24
CA VAL A 429 -10.91 -12.40 17.74
C VAL A 429 -10.44 -13.40 18.78
N ASN A 430 -11.37 -14.14 19.34
CA ASN A 430 -11.09 -15.20 20.32
C ASN A 430 -10.98 -16.57 19.65
N PRO A 431 -10.22 -17.51 20.24
CA PRO A 431 -10.29 -18.90 19.87
C PRO A 431 -11.72 -19.42 19.98
N ARG A 432 -12.19 -20.19 18.99
CA ARG A 432 -13.49 -20.84 19.03
C ARG A 432 -13.53 -21.89 20.16
N PRO A 433 -14.56 -21.92 21.02
CA PRO A 433 -14.68 -22.90 22.07
C PRO A 433 -14.57 -24.34 21.53
N GLY A 434 -13.85 -25.22 22.23
CA GLY A 434 -13.67 -26.61 21.86
C GLY A 434 -12.61 -26.86 20.78
N THR A 435 -11.91 -25.86 20.30
CA THR A 435 -10.77 -26.03 19.40
C THR A 435 -9.54 -26.42 20.23
N ALA A 436 -9.00 -27.63 20.00
CA ALA A 436 -7.74 -28.00 20.63
C ALA A 436 -6.57 -27.19 20.02
N PRO A 437 -5.62 -26.68 20.84
CA PRO A 437 -4.47 -25.89 20.35
C PRO A 437 -3.64 -26.58 19.25
N GLN A 438 -3.72 -27.91 19.16
CA GLN A 438 -3.03 -28.73 18.15
C GLN A 438 -3.68 -28.73 16.77
N GLN A 439 -4.91 -28.21 16.62
CA GLN A 439 -5.67 -28.22 15.36
C GLN A 439 -5.71 -26.84 14.67
N ALA A 440 -5.31 -25.79 15.37
CA ALA A 440 -5.29 -24.44 14.83
C ALA A 440 -3.84 -24.00 14.54
N ALA A 441 -3.62 -23.43 13.40
CA ALA A 441 -2.33 -22.77 13.12
C ALA A 441 -2.13 -21.62 14.12
N PRO A 442 -0.93 -21.42 14.70
CA PRO A 442 -0.66 -20.28 15.54
C PRO A 442 -0.79 -19.01 14.70
N ALA A 443 -1.48 -18.00 15.24
CA ALA A 443 -1.49 -16.68 14.63
C ALA A 443 -0.06 -16.14 14.55
N THR A 444 0.27 -15.49 13.45
CA THR A 444 1.63 -15.02 13.13
C THR A 444 1.70 -13.49 13.20
N GLN A 445 2.92 -12.94 13.13
CA GLN A 445 3.08 -11.49 12.98
C GLN A 445 2.46 -10.96 11.67
N ALA A 446 2.31 -11.80 10.65
CA ALA A 446 1.63 -11.45 9.41
C ALA A 446 0.14 -11.12 9.64
N ASP A 447 -0.51 -11.79 10.59
CA ASP A 447 -1.92 -11.56 10.94
C ASP A 447 -2.13 -10.20 11.64
N LEU A 448 -1.05 -9.58 12.12
CA LEU A 448 -1.06 -8.25 12.73
C LEU A 448 -0.89 -7.11 11.72
N ASN A 449 -0.66 -7.41 10.45
CA ASN A 449 -0.49 -6.38 9.43
C ASN A 449 -1.79 -6.17 8.65
N PRO A 450 -2.38 -4.94 8.67
CA PRO A 450 -3.59 -4.62 7.90
C PRO A 450 -3.40 -4.79 6.38
N ASP A 451 -2.17 -4.61 5.87
CA ASP A 451 -1.88 -4.72 4.44
C ASP A 451 -2.02 -6.16 3.91
N ASN A 452 -1.85 -7.17 4.78
CA ASN A 452 -2.05 -8.57 4.41
C ASN A 452 -3.54 -8.96 4.26
N ALA A 453 -4.45 -8.17 4.82
CA ALA A 453 -5.89 -8.40 4.70
C ALA A 453 -6.48 -7.74 3.44
N THR A 454 -5.70 -6.89 2.76
CA THR A 454 -6.13 -6.12 1.59
C THR A 454 -5.47 -6.56 0.29
N ASN A 455 -4.46 -7.45 0.33
CA ASN A 455 -3.73 -7.97 -0.84
C ASN A 455 -4.04 -9.44 -1.10
#